data_507620ac9e90315e44ba7a5b559bb865
#
_entry.id   507620ac9e90315e44ba7a5b559bb865
#
_cell.length_a   1.000
_cell.length_b   1.000
_cell.length_c   1.000
_cell.angle_alpha   90.00
_cell.angle_beta   90.00
_cell.angle_gamma   90.00
#
_symmetry.space_group_name_H-M   'P 1'
#
loop_
_entity.id
_entity.type
_entity.pdbx_description
1 polymer ?
#
loop_
_entity_poly.entity_id
_entity_poly.type
_entity_poly.pdbx_seq_one_letter_code
_entity_poly.pdbx_strand_id
1 'polypeptide(L)'
;MTDVVSLGDSSPDDFAAGRHDQTYLSALADGGVTLAPALAAEFSGSGLPAGWSVWPWAAGGTAEVRDGALVVDGARCGTEAMFPSGRSLEFMASFSGAADQHVGLGTDFASAPWVMFSTGHARSLYARSNFYRPEETRLGGDLLESRHRFRIDWNVLDIIYTVDGAVVVKQMVPIVGFMRPIASDGRVGDGEVTVEWLRMTPYSPSGTFTSRVFDAGRDVRWASAGWQAAVPAGTAVRLRVRTGDSPAPGPGAPEGWSPWTAVASSGARVDASGRHVQYQAELTSNVPARTPVLREVALRHHVD
;
A
#
# COMPACT_ATOMS: atom_id res chain seq x y z
N MET A 1 -30.30 15.12 -25.89
CA MET A 1 -29.29 14.83 -24.82
C MET A 1 -27.94 15.07 -25.47
N THR A 2 -27.17 16.01 -25.00
CA THR A 2 -25.77 16.17 -25.44
C THR A 2 -24.96 15.00 -24.86
N ASP A 3 -24.33 14.20 -25.72
CA ASP A 3 -23.48 13.11 -25.28
C ASP A 3 -22.29 13.65 -24.49
N VAL A 4 -21.95 12.98 -23.39
CA VAL A 4 -20.83 13.36 -22.52
C VAL A 4 -19.74 12.30 -22.67
N VAL A 5 -18.55 12.73 -23.06
CA VAL A 5 -17.35 11.90 -23.09
C VAL A 5 -16.60 12.07 -21.78
N SER A 6 -16.11 10.97 -21.24
CA SER A 6 -15.28 10.95 -20.02
C SER A 6 -13.90 10.36 -20.34
N LEU A 7 -12.86 11.09 -19.97
CA LEU A 7 -11.46 10.65 -19.98
C LEU A 7 -10.95 10.64 -18.55
N GLY A 8 -10.05 9.72 -18.20
CA GLY A 8 -9.55 9.67 -16.83
C GLY A 8 -8.77 8.41 -16.49
N ASP A 9 -8.55 8.21 -15.21
CA ASP A 9 -7.86 7.07 -14.64
C ASP A 9 -8.81 6.34 -13.69
N SER A 10 -8.92 5.00 -13.83
CA SER A 10 -9.82 4.16 -13.03
C SER A 10 -9.22 2.79 -12.67
N SER A 11 -8.01 2.53 -13.13
CA SER A 11 -7.29 1.29 -12.87
C SER A 11 -5.87 1.56 -12.37
N PRO A 12 -5.21 0.60 -11.71
CA PRO A 12 -3.79 0.70 -11.37
C PRO A 12 -2.89 1.00 -12.57
N ASP A 13 -3.15 0.39 -13.72
CA ASP A 13 -2.36 0.62 -14.94
C ASP A 13 -2.49 2.06 -15.45
N ASP A 14 -3.68 2.65 -15.33
CA ASP A 14 -3.89 4.07 -15.64
C ASP A 14 -3.04 4.96 -14.75
N PHE A 15 -3.07 4.73 -13.44
CA PHE A 15 -2.29 5.49 -12.49
C PHE A 15 -0.77 5.25 -12.63
N ALA A 16 -0.35 4.05 -13.06
CA ALA A 16 1.06 3.78 -13.34
C ALA A 16 1.64 4.65 -14.46
N ALA A 17 0.80 5.11 -15.39
CA ALA A 17 1.19 6.01 -16.48
C ALA A 17 1.40 7.48 -16.04
N GLY A 18 1.08 7.82 -14.79
CA GLY A 18 1.27 9.13 -14.21
C GLY A 18 2.62 9.28 -13.48
N ARG A 19 2.81 10.43 -12.87
CA ARG A 19 4.00 10.73 -12.06
C ARG A 19 3.64 10.82 -10.59
N HIS A 20 4.38 10.09 -9.78
CA HIS A 20 4.27 10.04 -8.33
C HIS A 20 5.37 10.87 -7.66
N ASP A 21 4.98 11.76 -6.75
CA ASP A 21 5.87 12.52 -5.87
C ASP A 21 5.34 12.41 -4.44
N GLN A 22 6.07 11.71 -3.56
CA GLN A 22 5.64 11.33 -2.21
C GLN A 22 4.27 10.61 -2.17
N THR A 23 3.86 10.02 -3.29
CA THR A 23 2.71 9.13 -3.44
C THR A 23 3.16 7.74 -3.85
N TYR A 24 2.31 6.76 -3.66
CA TYR A 24 2.55 5.36 -3.96
C TYR A 24 1.34 4.74 -4.66
N LEU A 25 1.57 3.98 -5.72
CA LEU A 25 0.52 3.18 -6.35
C LEU A 25 0.33 1.89 -5.56
N SER A 26 -0.72 1.84 -4.78
CA SER A 26 -1.13 0.67 -4.00
C SER A 26 -2.07 -0.20 -4.83
N ALA A 27 -1.53 -0.92 -5.81
CA ALA A 27 -2.32 -1.63 -6.80
C ALA A 27 -3.07 -2.82 -6.19
N LEU A 28 -2.38 -3.66 -5.42
CA LEU A 28 -2.96 -4.88 -4.86
C LEU A 28 -3.78 -4.62 -3.59
N ALA A 29 -3.35 -3.67 -2.74
CA ALA A 29 -4.02 -3.42 -1.47
C ALA A 29 -5.26 -2.53 -1.61
N ASP A 30 -5.18 -1.44 -2.36
CA ASP A 30 -6.20 -0.39 -2.37
C ASP A 30 -6.75 -0.09 -3.78
N GLY A 31 -6.10 -0.55 -4.84
CA GLY A 31 -6.49 -0.30 -6.23
C GLY A 31 -6.35 1.16 -6.65
N GLY A 32 -5.42 1.92 -6.05
CA GLY A 32 -5.30 3.35 -6.32
C GLY A 32 -4.07 4.01 -5.75
N VAL A 33 -4.05 5.35 -5.79
CA VAL A 33 -2.94 6.18 -5.34
C VAL A 33 -3.10 6.54 -3.86
N THR A 34 -2.07 6.29 -3.08
CA THR A 34 -1.94 6.64 -1.66
C THR A 34 -0.76 7.58 -1.43
N LEU A 35 -0.62 8.13 -0.24
CA LEU A 35 0.65 8.70 0.23
C LEU A 35 1.71 7.60 0.31
N ALA A 36 2.96 7.95 0.06
CA ALA A 36 4.08 7.01 0.15
C ALA A 36 4.26 6.51 1.59
N PRO A 37 4.19 5.20 1.86
CA PRO A 37 4.53 4.64 3.16
C PRO A 37 6.05 4.62 3.37
N ALA A 38 6.49 4.46 4.60
CA ALA A 38 7.92 4.32 4.93
C ALA A 38 8.56 3.08 4.27
N LEU A 39 7.76 2.04 4.06
CA LEU A 39 8.11 0.85 3.30
C LEU A 39 6.85 0.31 2.62
N ALA A 40 6.98 -0.14 1.39
CA ALA A 40 5.97 -0.94 0.69
C ALA A 40 6.65 -1.99 -0.18
N ALA A 41 5.99 -3.13 -0.32
CA ALA A 41 6.29 -4.14 -1.31
C ALA A 41 4.99 -4.76 -1.80
N GLU A 42 4.82 -4.81 -3.12
CA GLU A 42 3.81 -5.61 -3.79
C GLU A 42 4.57 -6.66 -4.61
N PHE A 43 4.39 -7.92 -4.27
CA PHE A 43 5.17 -9.01 -4.84
C PHE A 43 4.61 -9.50 -6.18
N SER A 44 4.25 -8.54 -7.04
CA SER A 44 3.70 -8.78 -8.38
C SER A 44 4.75 -9.03 -9.47
N GLY A 45 6.03 -8.83 -9.15
CA GLY A 45 7.16 -9.05 -10.07
C GLY A 45 7.63 -10.50 -10.13
N SER A 46 8.85 -10.69 -10.64
CA SER A 46 9.53 -12.00 -10.74
C SER A 46 10.70 -12.16 -9.77
N GLY A 47 10.95 -11.18 -8.92
CA GLY A 47 12.05 -11.19 -7.96
C GLY A 47 11.79 -10.34 -6.74
N LEU A 48 12.59 -10.52 -5.71
CA LEU A 48 12.50 -9.75 -4.48
C LEU A 48 12.77 -8.26 -4.74
N PRO A 49 12.03 -7.36 -4.06
CA PRO A 49 12.33 -5.95 -4.11
C PRO A 49 13.76 -5.63 -3.62
N ALA A 50 14.33 -4.53 -4.08
CA ALA A 50 15.63 -4.07 -3.62
C ALA A 50 15.65 -3.88 -2.08
N GLY A 51 16.74 -4.27 -1.43
CA GLY A 51 16.89 -4.21 0.02
C GLY A 51 16.16 -5.33 0.79
N TRP A 52 15.75 -6.39 0.10
CA TRP A 52 15.25 -7.62 0.69
C TRP A 52 16.30 -8.73 0.59
N SER A 53 16.37 -9.57 1.59
CA SER A 53 17.30 -10.69 1.67
C SER A 53 16.61 -11.96 2.18
N VAL A 54 17.17 -13.11 1.77
CA VAL A 54 16.71 -14.45 2.16
C VAL A 54 17.77 -15.09 3.05
N TRP A 55 17.33 -15.72 4.12
CA TRP A 55 18.16 -16.49 5.04
C TRP A 55 17.51 -17.87 5.28
N PRO A 56 17.99 -18.94 4.63
CA PRO A 56 17.48 -20.29 4.85
C PRO A 56 17.67 -20.75 6.31
N TRP A 57 16.68 -21.45 6.86
CA TRP A 57 16.79 -22.12 8.15
C TRP A 57 17.52 -23.46 8.02
N ALA A 58 17.36 -24.11 6.85
CA ALA A 58 17.98 -25.39 6.54
C ALA A 58 18.34 -25.47 5.05
N ALA A 59 19.11 -26.48 4.66
CA ALA A 59 19.39 -26.72 3.26
C ALA A 59 18.11 -26.97 2.46
N GLY A 60 17.98 -26.30 1.33
CA GLY A 60 16.78 -26.35 0.48
C GLY A 60 15.71 -25.30 0.83
N GLY A 61 15.89 -24.51 1.91
CA GLY A 61 14.98 -23.43 2.24
C GLY A 61 15.04 -22.29 1.21
N THR A 62 13.88 -21.80 0.79
CA THR A 62 13.71 -20.78 -0.27
C THR A 62 12.75 -19.68 0.15
N ALA A 63 12.93 -18.51 -0.46
CA ALA A 63 11.94 -17.46 -0.49
C ALA A 63 12.01 -16.77 -1.84
N GLU A 64 10.92 -16.80 -2.59
CA GLU A 64 10.87 -16.32 -3.98
C GLU A 64 9.54 -15.63 -4.29
N VAL A 65 9.55 -14.75 -5.29
CA VAL A 65 8.33 -14.14 -5.80
C VAL A 65 7.81 -14.99 -6.94
N ARG A 66 6.64 -15.59 -6.73
CA ARG A 66 5.93 -16.37 -7.75
C ARG A 66 4.41 -16.20 -7.59
N ASP A 67 3.70 -16.29 -8.69
CA ASP A 67 2.23 -16.20 -8.73
C ASP A 67 1.65 -14.95 -8.04
N GLY A 68 2.38 -13.83 -8.08
CA GLY A 68 1.95 -12.55 -7.49
C GLY A 68 2.13 -12.46 -5.97
N ALA A 69 2.96 -13.31 -5.37
CA ALA A 69 3.23 -13.31 -3.95
C ALA A 69 4.70 -13.66 -3.63
N LEU A 70 5.19 -13.17 -2.50
CA LEU A 70 6.35 -13.74 -1.82
C LEU A 70 5.94 -15.08 -1.20
N VAL A 71 6.60 -16.14 -1.59
CA VAL A 71 6.39 -17.50 -1.08
C VAL A 71 7.62 -17.91 -0.30
N VAL A 72 7.44 -18.35 0.94
CA VAL A 72 8.53 -18.75 1.84
C VAL A 72 8.33 -20.17 2.30
N ASP A 73 9.36 -21.00 2.11
CA ASP A 73 9.44 -22.41 2.50
C ASP A 73 10.80 -22.70 3.10
N GLY A 74 10.87 -23.06 4.37
CA GLY A 74 12.10 -23.38 5.09
C GLY A 74 13.12 -22.25 5.21
N ALA A 75 12.68 -21.01 5.09
CA ALA A 75 13.54 -19.83 5.13
C ALA A 75 12.88 -18.67 5.90
N ARG A 76 13.59 -17.58 6.05
CA ARG A 76 13.07 -16.27 6.37
C ARG A 76 13.44 -15.29 5.27
N CYS A 77 12.54 -14.37 4.97
CA CYS A 77 12.77 -13.30 4.02
C CYS A 77 12.32 -11.98 4.65
N GLY A 78 13.13 -10.93 4.54
CA GLY A 78 12.82 -9.64 5.14
C GLY A 78 13.69 -8.52 4.60
N THR A 79 13.43 -7.30 5.06
CA THR A 79 14.21 -6.13 4.66
C THR A 79 15.58 -6.13 5.34
N GLU A 80 16.60 -5.59 4.64
CA GLU A 80 17.91 -5.33 5.27
C GLU A 80 17.82 -4.17 6.26
N ALA A 81 17.03 -3.15 5.91
CA ALA A 81 16.79 -1.99 6.77
C ALA A 81 15.96 -2.38 8.00
N MET A 82 16.31 -1.77 9.14
CA MET A 82 15.59 -1.90 10.39
C MET A 82 14.92 -0.58 10.76
N PHE A 83 13.80 -0.67 11.45
CA PHE A 83 12.94 0.46 11.75
C PHE A 83 12.66 0.56 13.25
N PRO A 84 12.54 1.79 13.81
CA PRO A 84 12.23 1.97 15.22
C PRO A 84 10.77 1.66 15.54
N SER A 85 10.45 1.49 16.82
CA SER A 85 9.07 1.40 17.35
C SER A 85 8.20 2.62 16.98
N GLY A 86 6.89 2.51 17.15
CA GLY A 86 5.91 3.53 16.75
C GLY A 86 5.45 3.38 15.30
N ARG A 87 5.54 2.18 14.74
CA ARG A 87 5.14 1.85 13.37
C ARG A 87 4.03 0.81 13.33
N SER A 88 3.31 0.81 12.23
CA SER A 88 2.34 -0.25 11.93
C SER A 88 2.83 -1.00 10.69
N LEU A 89 2.82 -2.32 10.74
CA LEU A 89 3.01 -3.20 9.61
C LEU A 89 1.66 -3.78 9.20
N GLU A 90 1.28 -3.62 7.95
CA GLU A 90 0.06 -4.17 7.37
C GLU A 90 0.41 -5.02 6.16
N PHE A 91 -0.24 -6.17 6.01
CA PHE A 91 0.06 -7.11 4.94
C PHE A 91 -1.13 -8.01 4.61
N MET A 92 -1.16 -8.55 3.40
CA MET A 92 -2.04 -9.63 2.97
C MET A 92 -1.25 -10.92 2.94
N ALA A 93 -1.69 -11.92 3.67
CA ALA A 93 -0.99 -13.21 3.74
C ALA A 93 -1.93 -14.40 3.85
N SER A 94 -1.40 -15.57 3.50
CA SER A 94 -1.98 -16.88 3.75
C SER A 94 -0.98 -17.74 4.51
N PHE A 95 -1.46 -18.45 5.53
CA PHE A 95 -0.71 -19.43 6.30
C PHE A 95 -1.28 -20.82 6.00
N SER A 96 -0.45 -21.77 5.57
CA SER A 96 -0.91 -23.14 5.27
C SER A 96 -1.33 -23.93 6.52
N GLY A 97 -0.99 -23.41 7.70
CA GLY A 97 -1.23 -24.12 8.97
C GLY A 97 -0.17 -25.13 9.35
N ALA A 98 0.92 -25.23 8.60
CA ALA A 98 2.12 -25.94 9.04
C ALA A 98 2.75 -25.21 10.26
N ALA A 99 3.60 -25.91 11.00
CA ALA A 99 4.24 -25.33 12.16
C ALA A 99 5.30 -24.28 11.74
N ASP A 100 5.55 -23.33 12.64
CA ASP A 100 6.65 -22.39 12.55
C ASP A 100 6.56 -21.42 11.33
N GLN A 101 5.33 -21.08 10.90
CA GLN A 101 5.06 -20.03 9.93
C GLN A 101 4.84 -18.69 10.64
N HIS A 102 5.51 -17.63 10.20
CA HIS A 102 5.52 -16.33 10.87
C HIS A 102 5.52 -15.18 9.88
N VAL A 103 4.73 -14.15 10.14
CA VAL A 103 4.83 -12.84 9.46
C VAL A 103 4.70 -11.72 10.49
N GLY A 104 5.62 -10.78 10.48
CA GLY A 104 5.61 -9.66 11.43
C GLY A 104 6.89 -8.83 11.43
N LEU A 105 7.25 -8.34 12.61
CA LEU A 105 8.43 -7.52 12.84
C LEU A 105 9.38 -8.24 13.80
N GLY A 106 10.66 -8.26 13.50
CA GLY A 106 11.69 -8.85 14.37
C GLY A 106 13.09 -8.45 13.94
N THR A 107 14.07 -8.89 14.72
CA THR A 107 15.48 -8.79 14.33
C THR A 107 15.82 -9.87 13.30
N ASP A 108 15.47 -11.10 13.63
CA ASP A 108 15.76 -12.31 12.82
C ASP A 108 14.78 -13.46 13.05
N PHE A 109 13.78 -13.32 13.93
CA PHE A 109 12.85 -14.34 14.42
C PHE A 109 13.49 -15.54 15.19
N ALA A 110 14.81 -15.65 15.22
CA ALA A 110 15.51 -16.60 16.07
C ALA A 110 15.66 -16.07 17.50
N SER A 111 15.81 -14.76 17.63
CA SER A 111 16.04 -14.06 18.90
C SER A 111 15.01 -12.94 19.10
N ALA A 112 14.70 -12.64 20.38
CA ALA A 112 13.92 -11.45 20.70
C ALA A 112 14.70 -10.15 20.37
N PRO A 113 14.03 -9.02 20.08
CA PRO A 113 12.57 -8.83 20.09
C PRO A 113 11.90 -9.25 18.79
N TRP A 114 10.63 -9.64 18.90
CA TRP A 114 9.76 -9.83 17.74
C TRP A 114 8.27 -9.69 18.11
N VAL A 115 7.44 -9.34 17.12
CA VAL A 115 5.99 -9.30 17.15
C VAL A 115 5.46 -9.87 15.84
N MET A 116 4.56 -10.85 15.88
CA MET A 116 4.18 -11.59 14.69
C MET A 116 2.81 -12.24 14.79
N PHE A 117 2.20 -12.51 13.65
CA PHE A 117 1.24 -13.58 13.48
C PHE A 117 1.99 -14.88 13.22
N SER A 118 1.59 -15.96 13.84
CA SER A 118 2.36 -17.21 13.84
C SER A 118 1.46 -18.42 13.97
N THR A 119 1.75 -19.49 13.24
CA THR A 119 1.08 -20.78 13.42
C THR A 119 1.59 -21.57 14.64
N GLY A 120 2.67 -21.10 15.27
CA GLY A 120 3.25 -21.79 16.44
C GLY A 120 3.55 -23.26 16.13
N HIS A 121 2.94 -24.19 16.90
CA HIS A 121 3.21 -25.62 16.77
C HIS A 121 2.32 -26.34 15.75
N ALA A 122 1.43 -25.69 15.06
CA ALA A 122 0.61 -26.07 13.91
C ALA A 122 -0.91 -25.92 14.13
N ARG A 123 -1.64 -25.79 13.01
CA ARG A 123 -3.12 -25.78 12.89
C ARG A 123 -3.87 -24.77 13.74
N SER A 124 -3.20 -23.69 14.10
CA SER A 124 -3.83 -22.54 14.76
C SER A 124 -3.01 -21.29 14.47
N LEU A 125 -3.64 -20.15 14.39
CA LEU A 125 -2.96 -18.87 14.26
C LEU A 125 -2.94 -18.15 15.61
N TYR A 126 -1.85 -17.52 15.92
CA TYR A 126 -1.59 -16.80 17.16
C TYR A 126 -1.08 -15.39 16.88
N ALA A 127 -1.47 -14.43 17.73
CA ALA A 127 -0.76 -13.18 17.92
C ALA A 127 0.34 -13.40 18.97
N ARG A 128 1.58 -13.18 18.59
CA ARG A 128 2.75 -13.48 19.44
C ARG A 128 3.69 -12.31 19.53
N SER A 129 4.23 -12.06 20.72
CA SER A 129 5.31 -11.11 20.93
C SER A 129 6.36 -11.68 21.90
N ASN A 130 7.59 -11.19 21.81
CA ASN A 130 8.65 -11.52 22.75
C ASN A 130 9.62 -10.34 22.89
N PHE A 131 9.85 -9.92 24.13
CA PHE A 131 10.91 -8.99 24.47
C PHE A 131 11.77 -9.53 25.62
N TYR A 132 11.15 -9.81 26.76
CA TYR A 132 11.79 -10.48 27.90
C TYR A 132 11.27 -11.89 28.11
N ARG A 133 10.01 -12.10 27.76
CA ARG A 133 9.31 -13.39 27.78
C ARG A 133 8.32 -13.45 26.63
N PRO A 134 8.06 -14.63 26.07
CA PRO A 134 7.06 -14.78 25.04
C PRO A 134 5.66 -14.59 25.62
N GLU A 135 4.83 -13.84 24.89
CA GLU A 135 3.39 -13.78 25.08
C GLU A 135 2.70 -14.29 23.81
N GLU A 136 1.69 -15.11 23.98
CA GLU A 136 0.91 -15.62 22.85
C GLU A 136 -0.58 -15.65 23.17
N THR A 137 -1.39 -15.34 22.18
CA THR A 137 -2.83 -15.40 22.23
C THR A 137 -3.33 -16.11 20.98
N ARG A 138 -4.02 -17.24 21.18
CA ARG A 138 -4.61 -17.99 20.08
C ARG A 138 -5.76 -17.17 19.48
N LEU A 139 -5.78 -17.06 18.15
CA LEU A 139 -6.86 -16.41 17.42
C LEU A 139 -7.98 -17.40 17.15
N GLY A 140 -9.23 -16.91 17.25
CA GLY A 140 -10.42 -17.66 16.84
C GLY A 140 -10.67 -17.49 15.34
N GLY A 141 -11.58 -18.33 14.81
CA GLY A 141 -11.99 -18.28 13.41
C GLY A 141 -11.15 -19.16 12.50
N ASP A 142 -11.54 -19.21 11.23
CA ASP A 142 -10.87 -19.96 10.17
C ASP A 142 -9.93 -19.00 9.42
N LEU A 143 -8.70 -18.87 9.91
CA LEU A 143 -7.69 -17.92 9.42
C LEU A 143 -6.53 -18.62 8.70
N LEU A 144 -6.62 -19.93 8.49
CA LEU A 144 -5.61 -20.72 7.78
C LEU A 144 -6.09 -21.04 6.36
N GLU A 145 -5.15 -21.33 5.46
CA GLU A 145 -5.39 -21.74 4.08
C GLU A 145 -6.20 -20.71 3.24
N SER A 146 -6.36 -19.50 3.77
CA SER A 146 -7.10 -18.41 3.15
C SER A 146 -6.38 -17.06 3.33
N ARG A 147 -6.71 -16.14 2.44
CA ARG A 147 -6.13 -14.79 2.42
C ARG A 147 -6.81 -13.92 3.46
N HIS A 148 -6.01 -13.33 4.33
CA HIS A 148 -6.49 -12.35 5.30
C HIS A 148 -5.59 -11.13 5.33
N ARG A 149 -6.19 -9.98 5.63
CA ARG A 149 -5.49 -8.72 5.85
C ARG A 149 -5.10 -8.62 7.33
N PHE A 150 -3.82 -8.66 7.58
CA PHE A 150 -3.24 -8.56 8.92
C PHE A 150 -2.63 -7.18 9.15
N ARG A 151 -2.68 -6.72 10.40
CA ARG A 151 -1.99 -5.52 10.82
C ARG A 151 -1.44 -5.68 12.23
N ILE A 152 -0.22 -5.20 12.43
CA ILE A 152 0.47 -5.10 13.73
C ILE A 152 0.78 -3.63 13.96
N ASP A 153 0.16 -3.02 14.97
CA ASP A 153 0.54 -1.70 15.45
C ASP A 153 1.57 -1.90 16.56
N TRP A 154 2.83 -1.66 16.26
CA TRP A 154 3.93 -1.75 17.21
C TRP A 154 4.14 -0.39 17.86
N ASN A 155 3.39 -0.12 18.91
CA ASN A 155 3.50 1.07 19.73
C ASN A 155 4.60 0.91 20.80
N VAL A 156 4.95 2.01 21.46
CA VAL A 156 6.00 2.01 22.53
C VAL A 156 5.56 1.21 23.75
N LEU A 157 4.26 1.20 24.07
CA LEU A 157 3.73 0.59 25.31
C LEU A 157 2.88 -0.66 25.08
N ASP A 158 2.39 -0.83 23.87
CA ASP A 158 1.51 -1.97 23.53
C ASP A 158 1.68 -2.41 22.08
N ILE A 159 1.21 -3.61 21.81
CA ILE A 159 1.10 -4.17 20.46
C ILE A 159 -0.37 -4.48 20.21
N ILE A 160 -0.91 -3.97 19.10
CA ILE A 160 -2.29 -4.23 18.69
C ILE A 160 -2.26 -5.08 17.41
N TYR A 161 -2.98 -6.19 17.43
CA TYR A 161 -3.14 -7.10 16.30
C TYR A 161 -4.54 -6.96 15.74
N THR A 162 -4.62 -6.79 14.42
CA THR A 162 -5.87 -6.61 13.69
C THR A 162 -5.92 -7.63 12.55
N VAL A 163 -7.06 -8.27 12.34
CA VAL A 163 -7.34 -9.14 11.21
C VAL A 163 -8.62 -8.65 10.51
N ASP A 164 -8.56 -8.46 9.20
CA ASP A 164 -9.67 -7.98 8.36
C ASP A 164 -10.37 -6.72 8.91
N GLY A 165 -9.57 -5.81 9.47
CA GLY A 165 -10.03 -4.55 10.04
C GLY A 165 -10.57 -4.64 11.48
N ALA A 166 -10.68 -5.84 12.06
CA ALA A 166 -11.11 -6.02 13.45
C ALA A 166 -9.90 -6.21 14.38
N VAL A 167 -9.85 -5.47 15.48
CA VAL A 167 -8.84 -5.70 16.54
C VAL A 167 -9.13 -7.03 17.20
N VAL A 168 -8.16 -7.95 17.13
CA VAL A 168 -8.29 -9.31 17.68
C VAL A 168 -7.54 -9.51 18.99
N VAL A 169 -6.40 -8.81 19.16
CA VAL A 169 -5.56 -8.91 20.37
C VAL A 169 -4.93 -7.56 20.68
N LYS A 170 -4.81 -7.26 21.96
CA LYS A 170 -3.96 -6.20 22.49
C LYS A 170 -3.06 -6.77 23.58
N GLN A 171 -1.76 -6.67 23.42
CA GLN A 171 -0.75 -7.08 24.40
C GLN A 171 -0.08 -5.83 25.00
N MET A 172 -0.05 -5.73 26.31
CA MET A 172 0.58 -4.62 27.04
C MET A 172 2.07 -4.92 27.27
N VAL A 173 2.83 -4.97 26.18
CA VAL A 173 4.26 -5.31 26.16
C VAL A 173 5.03 -4.13 25.59
N PRO A 174 5.88 -3.46 26.39
CA PRO A 174 6.69 -2.35 25.90
C PRO A 174 7.91 -2.87 25.15
N ILE A 175 7.80 -3.00 23.84
CA ILE A 175 8.91 -3.39 22.96
C ILE A 175 9.46 -2.15 22.29
N VAL A 176 10.68 -1.78 22.68
CA VAL A 176 11.44 -0.66 22.07
C VAL A 176 12.68 -1.19 21.36
N GLY A 177 13.16 -0.46 20.36
CA GLY A 177 14.35 -0.83 19.60
C GLY A 177 14.10 -0.80 18.10
N PHE A 178 14.83 -1.62 17.39
CA PHE A 178 14.78 -1.70 15.94
C PHE A 178 14.40 -3.11 15.49
N MET A 179 13.39 -3.20 14.62
CA MET A 179 12.96 -4.43 13.98
C MET A 179 12.73 -4.20 12.49
N ARG A 180 12.65 -5.26 11.72
CA ARG A 180 12.36 -5.26 10.28
C ARG A 180 11.15 -6.14 9.98
N PRO A 181 10.40 -5.88 8.91
CA PRO A 181 9.41 -6.83 8.39
C PRO A 181 10.09 -8.13 7.97
N ILE A 182 9.53 -9.25 8.40
CA ILE A 182 10.00 -10.60 8.07
C ILE A 182 8.79 -11.50 7.82
N ALA A 183 8.86 -12.31 6.75
CA ALA A 183 8.07 -13.51 6.55
C ALA A 183 8.96 -14.72 6.71
N SER A 184 8.50 -15.78 7.36
CA SER A 184 9.30 -16.96 7.66
C SER A 184 8.46 -18.22 7.68
N ASP A 185 9.04 -19.30 7.16
CA ASP A 185 8.60 -20.67 7.36
C ASP A 185 9.78 -21.46 7.91
N GLY A 186 9.58 -22.18 9.00
CA GLY A 186 10.68 -22.88 9.71
C GLY A 186 11.06 -24.22 9.10
N ARG A 187 10.28 -24.78 8.17
CA ARG A 187 10.45 -26.16 7.66
C ARG A 187 10.32 -26.22 6.15
N VAL A 188 11.17 -27.01 5.52
CA VAL A 188 11.13 -27.25 4.08
C VAL A 188 10.05 -28.29 3.75
N GLY A 189 9.12 -27.96 2.84
CA GLY A 189 8.17 -28.90 2.24
C GLY A 189 6.96 -29.29 3.10
N ASP A 190 6.77 -28.70 4.28
CA ASP A 190 5.61 -28.97 5.15
C ASP A 190 4.39 -28.10 4.81
N GLY A 191 4.56 -27.13 3.93
CA GLY A 191 3.62 -26.06 3.54
C GLY A 191 4.33 -24.72 3.50
N GLU A 192 3.66 -23.71 3.03
CA GLU A 192 4.27 -22.41 2.74
C GLU A 192 3.52 -21.29 3.44
N VAL A 193 4.21 -20.19 3.73
CA VAL A 193 3.58 -18.92 4.00
C VAL A 193 3.68 -18.02 2.76
N THR A 194 2.59 -17.38 2.39
CA THR A 194 2.57 -16.46 1.26
C THR A 194 2.22 -15.05 1.70
N VAL A 195 2.87 -14.05 1.10
CA VAL A 195 2.58 -12.63 1.32
C VAL A 195 2.43 -11.94 -0.03
N GLU A 196 1.25 -11.38 -0.33
CA GLU A 196 0.99 -10.70 -1.60
C GLU A 196 1.53 -9.28 -1.61
N TRP A 197 1.33 -8.58 -0.53
CA TRP A 197 1.84 -7.23 -0.31
C TRP A 197 2.04 -6.95 1.17
N LEU A 198 2.90 -5.99 1.46
CA LEU A 198 3.03 -5.38 2.77
C LEU A 198 3.35 -3.90 2.66
N ARG A 199 2.99 -3.17 3.71
CA ARG A 199 3.34 -1.75 3.88
C ARG A 199 3.54 -1.40 5.34
N MET A 200 4.38 -0.40 5.59
CA MET A 200 4.69 0.06 6.94
C MET A 200 4.63 1.58 7.04
N THR A 201 4.00 2.05 8.11
CA THR A 201 3.93 3.48 8.44
C THR A 201 5.28 4.03 8.94
N PRO A 202 5.46 5.39 8.98
CA PRO A 202 4.47 6.42 8.66
C PRO A 202 4.27 6.58 7.16
N TYR A 203 3.14 7.15 6.80
CA TYR A 203 2.93 7.71 5.47
C TYR A 203 3.54 9.10 5.38
N SER A 204 3.94 9.52 4.18
CA SER A 204 4.30 10.92 3.90
C SER A 204 3.17 11.86 4.31
N PRO A 205 3.46 13.03 4.91
CA PRO A 205 2.42 13.96 5.33
C PRO A 205 1.68 14.61 4.14
N SER A 206 2.32 14.67 2.98
CA SER A 206 1.75 15.15 1.74
C SER A 206 2.41 14.47 0.55
N GLY A 207 1.69 14.40 -0.56
CA GLY A 207 2.21 13.89 -1.82
C GLY A 207 1.35 14.34 -2.99
N THR A 208 1.92 14.28 -4.18
CA THR A 208 1.27 14.74 -5.40
C THR A 208 1.33 13.65 -6.47
N PHE A 209 0.18 13.33 -7.03
CA PHE A 209 0.07 12.54 -8.24
C PHE A 209 -0.28 13.44 -9.42
N THR A 210 0.47 13.35 -10.51
CA THR A 210 0.20 14.07 -11.76
C THR A 210 -0.10 13.07 -12.86
N SER A 211 -1.30 13.16 -13.45
CA SER A 211 -1.74 12.22 -14.50
C SER A 211 -0.89 12.33 -15.77
N ARG A 212 -1.01 11.33 -16.63
CA ARG A 212 -0.70 11.50 -18.06
C ARG A 212 -1.54 12.65 -18.65
N VAL A 213 -1.17 13.10 -19.84
CA VAL A 213 -1.97 14.04 -20.63
C VAL A 213 -3.04 13.25 -21.37
N PHE A 214 -4.29 13.72 -21.27
CA PHE A 214 -5.43 13.20 -22.02
C PHE A 214 -5.67 14.06 -23.25
N ASP A 215 -6.00 13.43 -24.39
CA ASP A 215 -6.29 14.07 -25.67
C ASP A 215 -7.76 13.86 -26.02
N ALA A 216 -8.53 14.92 -26.16
CA ALA A 216 -9.93 14.89 -26.61
C ALA A 216 -10.05 14.76 -28.14
N GLY A 217 -8.93 14.73 -28.89
CA GLY A 217 -8.89 14.65 -30.34
C GLY A 217 -9.18 15.96 -31.07
N ARG A 218 -9.81 16.93 -30.39
CA ARG A 218 -10.15 18.28 -30.87
C ARG A 218 -10.23 19.26 -29.69
N ASP A 219 -10.33 20.54 -29.98
CA ASP A 219 -10.62 21.53 -28.96
C ASP A 219 -12.03 21.32 -28.42
N VAL A 220 -12.13 21.23 -27.10
CA VAL A 220 -13.37 21.02 -26.36
C VAL A 220 -13.45 21.95 -25.17
N ARG A 221 -14.70 22.18 -24.70
CA ARG A 221 -14.93 22.82 -23.40
C ARG A 221 -15.09 21.72 -22.33
N TRP A 222 -14.15 21.66 -21.41
CA TRP A 222 -14.20 20.73 -20.28
C TRP A 222 -15.31 21.15 -19.32
N ALA A 223 -16.23 20.25 -19.06
CA ALA A 223 -17.46 20.55 -18.31
C ALA A 223 -17.28 20.32 -16.81
N SER A 224 -16.65 19.20 -16.42
CA SER A 224 -16.47 18.86 -15.01
C SER A 224 -15.30 17.93 -14.79
N ALA A 225 -14.79 17.93 -13.56
CA ALA A 225 -13.84 16.93 -13.07
C ALA A 225 -14.37 16.28 -11.79
N GLY A 226 -14.41 14.96 -11.77
CA GLY A 226 -14.87 14.19 -10.61
C GLY A 226 -13.82 13.18 -10.19
N TRP A 227 -13.89 12.73 -8.93
CA TRP A 227 -13.03 11.66 -8.43
C TRP A 227 -13.74 10.84 -7.36
N GLN A 228 -13.29 9.60 -7.22
CA GLN A 228 -13.66 8.71 -6.11
C GLN A 228 -12.43 8.49 -5.22
N ALA A 229 -12.59 8.72 -3.93
CA ALA A 229 -11.52 8.52 -2.96
C ALA A 229 -12.08 8.05 -1.61
N ALA A 230 -11.33 7.17 -0.94
CA ALA A 230 -11.51 6.95 0.48
C ALA A 230 -10.68 8.02 1.23
N VAL A 231 -11.34 8.76 2.13
CA VAL A 231 -10.71 9.89 2.85
C VAL A 231 -10.93 9.68 4.35
N PRO A 232 -10.08 8.88 5.02
CA PRO A 232 -10.14 8.69 6.47
C PRO A 232 -9.99 10.01 7.23
N ALA A 233 -10.52 10.06 8.45
CA ALA A 233 -10.39 11.25 9.30
C ALA A 233 -8.93 11.69 9.45
N GLY A 234 -8.68 12.99 9.24
CA GLY A 234 -7.34 13.58 9.27
C GLY A 234 -6.59 13.49 7.95
N THR A 235 -7.24 13.04 6.86
CA THR A 235 -6.66 13.03 5.52
C THR A 235 -7.48 13.87 4.55
N ALA A 236 -6.91 14.23 3.40
CA ALA A 236 -7.63 14.94 2.34
C ALA A 236 -7.09 14.59 0.95
N VAL A 237 -7.97 14.76 -0.06
CA VAL A 237 -7.63 14.74 -1.49
C VAL A 237 -8.14 16.02 -2.10
N ARG A 238 -7.30 16.73 -2.83
CA ARG A 238 -7.65 17.91 -3.62
C ARG A 238 -7.22 17.69 -5.06
N LEU A 239 -8.05 18.16 -6.00
CA LEU A 239 -7.77 18.04 -7.41
C LEU A 239 -7.60 19.42 -8.03
N ARG A 240 -6.67 19.53 -8.97
CA ARG A 240 -6.52 20.66 -9.87
C ARG A 240 -6.31 20.16 -11.30
N VAL A 241 -6.73 20.96 -12.26
CA VAL A 241 -6.65 20.65 -13.68
C VAL A 241 -5.95 21.78 -14.43
N ARG A 242 -5.37 21.45 -15.58
CA ARG A 242 -4.89 22.39 -16.58
C ARG A 242 -5.21 21.88 -17.96
N THR A 243 -5.27 22.76 -18.92
CA THR A 243 -5.53 22.45 -20.33
C THR A 243 -4.45 23.05 -21.22
N GLY A 244 -4.28 22.49 -22.40
CA GLY A 244 -3.28 22.95 -23.35
C GLY A 244 -3.54 22.48 -24.77
N ASP A 245 -2.76 23.05 -25.71
CA ASP A 245 -2.87 22.76 -27.14
C ASP A 245 -1.79 21.77 -27.63
N SER A 246 -0.82 21.44 -26.78
CA SER A 246 0.27 20.50 -27.09
C SER A 246 0.15 19.21 -26.26
N PRO A 247 0.59 18.03 -26.81
CA PRO A 247 0.48 16.74 -26.15
C PRO A 247 1.44 16.55 -24.96
N ALA A 248 2.41 17.44 -24.77
CA ALA A 248 3.36 17.37 -23.68
C ALA A 248 3.64 18.75 -23.10
N PRO A 249 3.39 18.95 -21.79
CA PRO A 249 3.87 20.14 -21.11
C PRO A 249 5.41 20.05 -21.00
N GLY A 250 6.11 21.02 -21.59
CA GLY A 250 7.57 21.12 -21.46
C GLY A 250 8.04 21.35 -20.02
N PRO A 251 9.34 21.24 -19.73
CA PRO A 251 9.89 21.61 -18.44
C PRO A 251 9.77 23.13 -18.23
N GLY A 252 9.10 23.53 -17.16
CA GLY A 252 8.78 24.94 -16.86
C GLY A 252 7.29 25.23 -16.95
N ALA A 253 6.90 26.52 -17.04
CA ALA A 253 5.55 26.90 -17.43
C ALA A 253 5.42 26.63 -18.94
N PRO A 254 4.66 25.59 -19.36
CA PRO A 254 4.70 25.16 -20.76
C PRO A 254 3.97 26.18 -21.61
N GLU A 255 4.61 26.66 -22.65
CA GLU A 255 3.94 27.44 -23.69
C GLU A 255 2.72 26.65 -24.19
N GLY A 256 1.55 27.32 -24.26
CA GLY A 256 0.30 26.68 -24.69
C GLY A 256 -0.45 25.89 -23.62
N TRP A 257 -0.03 25.92 -22.35
CA TRP A 257 -0.78 25.31 -21.23
C TRP A 257 -1.28 26.36 -20.24
N SER A 258 -2.52 26.19 -19.77
CA SER A 258 -3.09 27.04 -18.72
C SER A 258 -2.38 26.83 -17.38
N PRO A 259 -2.44 27.79 -16.44
CA PRO A 259 -2.13 27.54 -15.04
C PRO A 259 -3.02 26.44 -14.46
N TRP A 260 -2.54 25.80 -13.37
CA TRP A 260 -3.35 24.85 -12.62
C TRP A 260 -4.54 25.54 -11.95
N THR A 261 -5.75 25.07 -12.21
CA THR A 261 -7.00 25.56 -11.62
C THR A 261 -7.56 24.53 -10.66
N ALA A 262 -7.85 24.93 -9.43
CA ALA A 262 -8.42 24.05 -8.41
C ALA A 262 -9.86 23.66 -8.77
N VAL A 263 -10.18 22.38 -8.55
CA VAL A 263 -11.55 21.85 -8.65
C VAL A 263 -12.16 21.90 -7.25
N ALA A 264 -13.25 22.65 -7.09
CA ALA A 264 -13.83 22.97 -5.78
C ALA A 264 -14.31 21.73 -5.00
N SER A 265 -14.88 20.75 -5.70
CA SER A 265 -15.33 19.46 -5.16
C SER A 265 -15.44 18.45 -6.29
N SER A 266 -15.51 17.15 -5.93
CA SER A 266 -15.74 16.10 -6.94
C SER A 266 -17.02 16.35 -7.71
N GLY A 267 -16.92 16.34 -9.05
CA GLY A 267 -18.01 16.65 -9.98
C GLY A 267 -18.22 18.13 -10.26
N ALA A 268 -17.46 19.04 -9.64
CA ALA A 268 -17.58 20.48 -9.91
C ALA A 268 -17.20 20.83 -11.35
N ARG A 269 -17.76 21.96 -11.82
CA ARG A 269 -17.45 22.51 -13.14
C ARG A 269 -15.99 22.90 -13.25
N VAL A 270 -15.46 22.68 -14.44
CA VAL A 270 -14.13 23.11 -14.87
C VAL A 270 -14.34 24.10 -16.02
N ASP A 271 -14.09 25.39 -15.78
CA ASP A 271 -14.22 26.42 -16.85
C ASP A 271 -12.86 26.50 -17.59
N ALA A 272 -12.57 25.47 -18.38
CA ALA A 272 -11.35 25.37 -19.17
C ALA A 272 -11.66 24.85 -20.57
N SER A 273 -10.91 25.31 -21.57
CA SER A 273 -10.98 24.82 -22.94
C SER A 273 -9.60 24.41 -23.44
N GLY A 274 -9.57 23.53 -24.44
CA GLY A 274 -8.34 23.02 -25.06
C GLY A 274 -8.49 21.57 -25.45
N ARG A 275 -7.64 21.13 -26.37
CA ARG A 275 -7.62 19.75 -26.85
C ARG A 275 -7.09 18.78 -25.79
N HIS A 276 -6.06 19.20 -25.05
CA HIS A 276 -5.40 18.39 -24.05
C HIS A 276 -5.77 18.83 -22.63
N VAL A 277 -5.87 17.87 -21.73
CA VAL A 277 -6.11 18.11 -20.30
C VAL A 277 -5.19 17.23 -19.46
N GLN A 278 -4.79 17.76 -18.33
CA GLN A 278 -4.05 17.03 -17.31
C GLN A 278 -4.58 17.38 -15.93
N TYR A 279 -4.67 16.42 -15.04
CA TYR A 279 -5.01 16.69 -13.65
C TYR A 279 -3.82 16.42 -12.72
N GLN A 280 -3.90 17.02 -11.55
CA GLN A 280 -3.00 16.76 -10.44
C GLN A 280 -3.83 16.57 -9.18
N ALA A 281 -3.56 15.50 -8.45
CA ALA A 281 -4.16 15.22 -7.15
C ALA A 281 -3.12 15.44 -6.05
N GLU A 282 -3.46 16.30 -5.09
CA GLU A 282 -2.72 16.49 -3.85
C GLU A 282 -3.37 15.65 -2.76
N LEU A 283 -2.59 14.76 -2.14
CA LEU A 283 -2.98 13.92 -1.02
C LEU A 283 -2.30 14.46 0.24
N THR A 284 -3.03 14.57 1.35
CA THR A 284 -2.45 15.02 2.62
C THR A 284 -2.94 14.17 3.79
N SER A 285 -2.11 14.05 4.83
CA SER A 285 -2.47 13.43 6.11
C SER A 285 -1.80 14.15 7.28
N ASN A 286 -2.57 14.44 8.32
CA ASN A 286 -2.06 14.88 9.62
C ASN A 286 -1.97 13.73 10.64
N VAL A 287 -2.26 12.49 10.20
CA VAL A 287 -2.17 11.27 11.00
C VAL A 287 -1.19 10.31 10.33
N PRO A 288 0.03 10.15 10.84
CA PRO A 288 1.10 9.37 10.20
C PRO A 288 0.72 7.91 9.86
N ALA A 289 -0.26 7.35 10.56
CA ALA A 289 -0.74 5.98 10.37
C ALA A 289 -1.89 5.86 9.34
N ARG A 290 -2.30 6.96 8.70
CA ARG A 290 -3.43 7.01 7.76
C ARG A 290 -3.05 7.66 6.45
N THR A 291 -3.66 7.19 5.38
CA THR A 291 -3.54 7.75 4.03
C THR A 291 -4.91 7.82 3.37
N PRO A 292 -5.20 8.86 2.55
CA PRO A 292 -6.32 8.78 1.64
C PRO A 292 -5.97 7.83 0.49
N VAL A 293 -6.98 7.32 -0.21
CA VAL A 293 -6.84 6.48 -1.40
C VAL A 293 -7.62 7.08 -2.55
N LEU A 294 -6.97 7.53 -3.60
CA LEU A 294 -7.58 7.99 -4.84
C LEU A 294 -7.76 6.80 -5.79
N ARG A 295 -9.01 6.47 -6.14
CA ARG A 295 -9.34 5.28 -6.96
C ARG A 295 -9.80 5.59 -8.37
N GLU A 296 -10.37 6.78 -8.59
CA GLU A 296 -10.87 7.17 -9.90
C GLU A 296 -10.79 8.68 -10.07
N VAL A 297 -10.45 9.11 -11.27
CA VAL A 297 -10.60 10.51 -11.72
C VAL A 297 -11.26 10.51 -13.09
N ALA A 298 -12.30 11.32 -13.27
CA ALA A 298 -13.05 11.45 -14.51
C ALA A 298 -13.12 12.92 -14.94
N LEU A 299 -12.62 13.21 -16.12
CA LEU A 299 -12.67 14.53 -16.77
C LEU A 299 -13.70 14.46 -17.88
N ARG A 300 -14.72 15.33 -17.87
CA ARG A 300 -15.87 15.26 -18.77
C ARG A 300 -15.97 16.48 -19.65
N HIS A 301 -16.29 16.25 -20.91
CA HIS A 301 -16.67 17.30 -21.87
C HIS A 301 -17.92 16.91 -22.65
N HIS A 302 -18.62 17.89 -23.21
CA HIS A 302 -19.74 17.65 -24.09
C HIS A 302 -19.27 17.39 -25.53
N VAL A 303 -20.02 16.54 -26.23
CA VAL A 303 -19.87 16.34 -27.67
C VAL A 303 -20.83 17.37 -28.34
N ASP A 304 -20.27 18.34 -29.03
CA ASP A 304 -21.03 19.28 -29.88
C ASP A 304 -21.25 18.66 -31.26
#